data_f673de8cceb4aeb7ff9ab2a0af781d35
#
_entry.id   f673de8cceb4aeb7ff9ab2a0af781d35
#
_cell.length_a   1.000
_cell.length_b   1.000
_cell.length_c   1.000
_cell.angle_alpha   90.00
_cell.angle_beta   90.00
_cell.angle_gamma   90.00
#
_symmetry.space_group_name_H-M   'P 1'
#
loop_
_entity.id
_entity.type
_entity.pdbx_description
1 polymer ?
#
loop_
_entity_poly.entity_id
_entity_poly.type
_entity_poly.pdbx_seq_one_letter_code
_entity_poly.pdbx_strand_id
1 'polypeptide(L)'
;MTDDLAAASGSPAGEGRAPYDAEPPSAESAAAESAAAEPAMAAAGRSVVAAATARSVPVRLVGGVAIWLRASAAARAALGRSYPDIDLVAHKKQSRQLRSLLEEDGFEPERVFNATHGARRLLYHGPGGWQVDIFLDTFEMSHTLDLGTRLEAEPETLAAAELLLTKLQIAEVNRKDLSDTAMLLWDHEPAAADGPGLLNLSPVASRCAADWGLYTTVTDNLAACAELLGALVPADADRSRIAGRITAVTDAITAAPKSVGWQLRAKVGRRKRWYELPEEVVR
;
A
#
# COMPACT_ATOMS: atom_id res chain seq x y z
N MET A 1 55.43 77.01 -28.69
CA MET A 1 54.24 77.41 -27.92
C MET A 1 53.36 76.25 -27.90
N THR A 2 53.50 75.46 -26.87
CA THR A 2 52.54 75.23 -25.78
C THR A 2 51.18 74.70 -26.31
N ASP A 3 50.62 73.59 -26.01
CA ASP A 3 50.40 73.11 -24.67
C ASP A 3 49.95 71.62 -24.71
N ASP A 4 50.32 70.97 -23.68
CA ASP A 4 49.90 69.75 -23.04
C ASP A 4 48.39 69.61 -22.95
N LEU A 5 47.91 68.37 -23.06
CA LEU A 5 46.87 67.90 -22.19
C LEU A 5 46.74 66.33 -22.16
N ALA A 6 46.75 65.88 -20.97
CA ALA A 6 46.83 64.49 -20.48
C ALA A 6 45.70 63.60 -20.92
N ALA A 7 46.08 62.32 -21.12
CA ALA A 7 45.19 61.17 -21.26
C ALA A 7 44.71 60.69 -19.89
N ALA A 8 43.39 60.56 -19.73
CA ALA A 8 42.77 59.87 -18.63
C ALA A 8 42.36 58.44 -19.10
N SER A 9 43.00 57.45 -18.49
CA SER A 9 42.71 56.05 -18.68
C SER A 9 41.45 55.69 -17.89
N GLY A 10 40.39 55.32 -18.61
CA GLY A 10 39.20 54.66 -18.01
C GLY A 10 39.32 53.14 -18.14
N SER A 11 39.42 52.49 -17.03
CA SER A 11 39.25 51.02 -16.94
C SER A 11 37.82 50.60 -17.32
N PRO A 12 37.63 49.53 -18.07
CA PRO A 12 36.29 48.95 -18.27
C PRO A 12 35.81 48.25 -17.00
N ALA A 13 34.59 48.58 -16.62
CA ALA A 13 33.84 47.97 -15.54
C ALA A 13 33.65 46.47 -15.83
N GLY A 14 33.84 45.66 -14.78
CA GLY A 14 33.64 44.20 -14.83
C GLY A 14 32.21 43.86 -15.17
N GLU A 15 32.05 43.04 -16.17
CA GLU A 15 30.80 42.32 -16.47
C GLU A 15 30.49 41.41 -15.31
N GLY A 16 29.38 41.69 -14.62
CA GLY A 16 28.82 40.82 -13.60
C GLY A 16 28.38 39.49 -14.24
N ARG A 17 29.05 38.43 -13.80
CA ARG A 17 28.68 37.06 -14.13
C ARG A 17 27.29 36.83 -13.57
N ALA A 18 26.31 36.54 -14.44
CA ALA A 18 24.96 36.16 -14.07
C ALA A 18 25.00 34.89 -13.20
N PRO A 19 24.09 34.74 -12.20
CA PRO A 19 24.10 33.57 -11.33
C PRO A 19 23.62 32.33 -12.12
N TYR A 20 24.50 31.32 -12.11
CA TYR A 20 24.28 29.90 -12.24
C TYR A 20 23.04 29.48 -13.04
N ASP A 21 23.23 29.21 -14.33
CA ASP A 21 22.33 28.38 -15.10
C ASP A 21 22.46 26.96 -14.57
N ALA A 22 21.57 26.58 -13.62
CA ALA A 22 21.40 25.20 -13.21
C ALA A 22 20.88 24.43 -14.44
N GLU A 23 21.63 23.47 -14.94
CA GLU A 23 21.15 22.56 -15.97
C GLU A 23 19.82 21.93 -15.49
N PRO A 24 18.80 21.82 -16.37
CA PRO A 24 17.57 21.15 -16.00
C PRO A 24 17.89 19.70 -15.60
N PRO A 25 17.22 19.18 -14.56
CA PRO A 25 17.45 17.81 -14.10
C PRO A 25 17.27 16.82 -15.26
N SER A 26 18.15 15.83 -15.33
CA SER A 26 18.04 14.77 -16.35
C SER A 26 16.66 14.10 -16.26
N ALA A 27 16.18 13.53 -17.36
CA ALA A 27 14.89 12.82 -17.37
C ALA A 27 14.84 11.70 -16.33
N GLU A 28 15.97 11.06 -16.02
CA GLU A 28 16.10 10.07 -14.94
C GLU A 28 15.98 10.71 -13.55
N SER A 29 16.56 11.90 -13.33
CA SER A 29 16.44 12.62 -12.06
C SER A 29 15.01 13.11 -11.84
N ALA A 30 14.35 13.64 -12.88
CA ALA A 30 12.95 14.07 -12.82
C ALA A 30 11.99 12.89 -12.58
N ALA A 31 12.27 11.71 -13.18
CA ALA A 31 11.51 10.49 -12.95
C ALA A 31 11.72 9.95 -11.53
N ALA A 32 12.95 10.02 -11.00
CA ALA A 32 13.25 9.62 -9.61
C ALA A 32 12.63 10.58 -8.59
N GLU A 33 12.65 11.90 -8.82
CA GLU A 33 11.95 12.88 -7.98
C GLU A 33 10.42 12.70 -8.04
N SER A 34 9.85 12.43 -9.21
CA SER A 34 8.42 12.15 -9.36
C SER A 34 8.01 10.84 -8.68
N ALA A 35 8.87 9.82 -8.69
CA ALA A 35 8.64 8.56 -7.97
C ALA A 35 8.81 8.70 -6.45
N ALA A 36 9.60 9.66 -5.99
CA ALA A 36 9.83 9.96 -4.58
C ALA A 36 8.79 10.92 -3.98
N ALA A 37 8.08 11.69 -4.82
CA ALA A 37 7.04 12.61 -4.35
C ALA A 37 5.87 11.83 -3.74
N GLU A 38 5.34 12.33 -2.61
CA GLU A 38 4.17 11.73 -1.98
C GLU A 38 2.97 11.79 -2.94
N PRO A 39 2.33 10.65 -3.30
CA PRO A 39 1.14 10.67 -4.12
C PRO A 39 0.02 11.49 -3.46
N ALA A 40 -0.73 12.25 -4.25
CA ALA A 40 -1.85 13.05 -3.73
C ALA A 40 -2.83 12.19 -2.91
N MET A 41 -3.02 10.92 -3.30
CA MET A 41 -3.88 9.96 -2.59
C MET A 41 -3.31 9.58 -1.21
N ALA A 42 -1.98 9.56 -1.05
CA ALA A 42 -1.36 9.29 0.25
C ALA A 42 -1.60 10.46 1.22
N ALA A 43 -1.37 11.69 0.79
CA ALA A 43 -1.64 12.88 1.58
C ALA A 43 -3.13 12.99 1.97
N ALA A 44 -4.03 12.76 1.00
CA ALA A 44 -5.47 12.79 1.23
C ALA A 44 -5.92 11.68 2.20
N GLY A 45 -5.42 10.45 2.03
CA GLY A 45 -5.72 9.33 2.93
C GLY A 45 -5.28 9.58 4.37
N ARG A 46 -4.08 10.14 4.56
CA ARG A 46 -3.58 10.56 5.89
C ARG A 46 -4.48 11.62 6.53
N SER A 47 -4.95 12.59 5.73
CA SER A 47 -5.88 13.62 6.22
C SER A 47 -7.18 13.01 6.73
N VAL A 48 -7.75 12.04 6.01
CA VAL A 48 -8.96 11.33 6.46
C VAL A 48 -8.71 10.56 7.76
N VAL A 49 -7.59 9.82 7.86
CA VAL A 49 -7.23 9.09 9.09
C VAL A 49 -7.03 10.06 10.26
N ALA A 50 -6.37 11.19 10.06
CA ALA A 50 -6.15 12.20 11.08
C ALA A 50 -7.47 12.84 11.55
N ALA A 51 -8.37 13.22 10.63
CA ALA A 51 -9.68 13.77 10.95
C ALA A 51 -10.55 12.77 11.73
N ALA A 52 -10.53 11.50 11.34
CA ALA A 52 -11.24 10.42 12.03
C ALA A 52 -10.66 10.19 13.44
N THR A 53 -9.34 10.17 13.58
CA THR A 53 -8.65 10.02 14.88
C THR A 53 -9.01 11.15 15.83
N ALA A 54 -9.04 12.40 15.34
CA ALA A 54 -9.44 13.56 16.16
C ALA A 54 -10.87 13.45 16.69
N ARG A 55 -11.74 12.69 16.04
CA ARG A 55 -13.14 12.41 16.47
C ARG A 55 -13.29 11.04 17.15
N SER A 56 -12.20 10.37 17.52
CA SER A 56 -12.18 9.05 18.14
C SER A 56 -12.89 7.96 17.30
N VAL A 57 -12.80 8.07 15.98
CA VAL A 57 -13.26 7.06 15.02
C VAL A 57 -12.04 6.35 14.45
N PRO A 58 -11.72 5.12 14.88
CA PRO A 58 -10.59 4.38 14.32
C PRO A 58 -10.80 4.06 12.84
N VAL A 59 -9.92 4.60 12.00
CA VAL A 59 -9.84 4.34 10.58
C VAL A 59 -8.38 4.09 10.23
N ARG A 60 -8.11 3.14 9.35
CA ARG A 60 -6.74 2.84 8.86
C ARG A 60 -6.72 2.74 7.36
N LEU A 61 -5.63 3.19 6.79
CA LEU A 61 -5.34 2.96 5.38
C LEU A 61 -5.03 1.48 5.12
N VAL A 62 -5.49 0.99 3.98
CA VAL A 62 -5.21 -0.33 3.44
C VAL A 62 -4.87 -0.21 1.96
N GLY A 63 -4.57 -1.28 1.28
CA GLY A 63 -4.30 -1.25 -0.16
C GLY A 63 -2.94 -0.66 -0.55
N GLY A 64 -2.86 -0.18 -1.78
CA GLY A 64 -1.59 0.27 -2.36
C GLY A 64 -1.01 1.51 -1.71
N VAL A 65 -1.86 2.48 -1.34
CA VAL A 65 -1.45 3.71 -0.65
C VAL A 65 -0.83 3.40 0.72
N ALA A 66 -1.43 2.49 1.48
CA ALA A 66 -0.91 2.09 2.80
C ALA A 66 0.47 1.42 2.67
N ILE A 67 0.66 0.58 1.67
CA ILE A 67 1.94 -0.09 1.42
C ILE A 67 3.00 0.94 1.00
N TRP A 68 2.64 1.89 0.13
CA TRP A 68 3.53 2.97 -0.26
C TRP A 68 3.98 3.81 0.94
N LEU A 69 3.07 4.16 1.85
CA LEU A 69 3.39 4.94 3.06
C LEU A 69 4.40 4.22 3.97
N ARG A 70 4.35 2.90 4.03
CA ARG A 70 5.27 2.07 4.84
C ARG A 70 6.60 1.75 4.15
N ALA A 71 6.73 2.04 2.86
CA ALA A 71 7.90 1.70 2.07
C ALA A 71 9.01 2.75 2.20
N SER A 72 10.27 2.32 2.12
CA SER A 72 11.42 3.21 2.02
C SER A 72 11.47 3.94 0.67
N ALA A 73 12.25 5.01 0.59
CA ALA A 73 12.49 5.70 -0.67
C ALA A 73 13.06 4.77 -1.76
N ALA A 74 13.92 3.83 -1.40
CA ALA A 74 14.48 2.85 -2.33
C ALA A 74 13.42 1.90 -2.90
N ALA A 75 12.55 1.35 -2.05
CA ALA A 75 11.46 0.49 -2.47
C ALA A 75 10.44 1.24 -3.34
N ARG A 76 10.11 2.49 -2.98
CA ARG A 76 9.24 3.37 -3.77
C ARG A 76 9.81 3.66 -5.15
N ALA A 77 11.10 3.96 -5.24
CA ALA A 77 11.77 4.23 -6.50
C ALA A 77 11.78 3.00 -7.43
N ALA A 78 11.97 1.80 -6.87
CA ALA A 78 12.03 0.57 -7.64
C ALA A 78 10.65 0.02 -8.04
N LEU A 79 9.65 0.13 -7.15
CA LEU A 79 8.36 -0.57 -7.27
C LEU A 79 7.15 0.36 -7.25
N GLY A 80 7.36 1.67 -7.08
CA GLY A 80 6.29 2.67 -7.05
C GLY A 80 5.47 2.69 -8.34
N ARG A 81 4.19 3.01 -8.19
CA ARG A 81 3.20 3.09 -9.27
C ARG A 81 2.19 4.21 -8.98
N SER A 82 1.27 4.44 -9.88
CA SER A 82 0.15 5.35 -9.62
C SER A 82 -0.87 4.70 -8.67
N TYR A 83 -1.45 5.52 -7.81
CA TYR A 83 -2.47 5.14 -6.83
C TYR A 83 -3.70 6.03 -7.06
N PRO A 84 -4.72 5.53 -7.80
CA PRO A 84 -5.86 6.36 -8.22
C PRO A 84 -6.96 6.48 -7.17
N ASP A 85 -6.94 5.64 -6.15
CA ASP A 85 -7.98 5.47 -5.14
C ASP A 85 -7.37 5.38 -3.74
N ILE A 86 -8.21 5.58 -2.74
CA ILE A 86 -7.89 5.41 -1.34
C ILE A 86 -8.74 4.27 -0.79
N ASP A 87 -8.08 3.27 -0.21
CA ASP A 87 -8.73 2.20 0.51
C ASP A 87 -8.60 2.41 2.01
N LEU A 88 -9.69 2.29 2.73
CA LEU A 88 -9.78 2.44 4.18
C LEU A 88 -10.45 1.23 4.84
N VAL A 89 -10.11 1.00 6.09
CA VAL A 89 -10.83 0.06 6.97
C VAL A 89 -11.29 0.81 8.22
N ALA A 90 -12.53 0.53 8.64
CA ALA A 90 -13.12 1.09 9.85
C ALA A 90 -13.96 0.05 10.58
N HIS A 91 -14.29 0.30 11.85
CA HIS A 91 -15.25 -0.52 12.54
C HIS A 91 -16.69 -0.26 12.07
N LYS A 92 -17.41 -1.32 11.77
CA LYS A 92 -18.84 -1.26 11.41
C LYS A 92 -19.68 -0.54 12.47
N LYS A 93 -19.40 -0.75 13.73
CA LYS A 93 -20.10 -0.08 14.85
C LYS A 93 -19.98 1.44 14.83
N GLN A 94 -18.96 1.99 14.17
CA GLN A 94 -18.71 3.43 14.04
C GLN A 94 -18.99 3.97 12.64
N SER A 95 -19.56 3.15 11.75
CA SER A 95 -19.83 3.55 10.34
C SER A 95 -20.72 4.79 10.23
N ARG A 96 -21.66 5.00 11.16
CA ARG A 96 -22.51 6.19 11.17
C ARG A 96 -21.71 7.47 11.44
N GLN A 97 -20.80 7.43 12.41
CA GLN A 97 -19.94 8.57 12.75
C GLN A 97 -18.98 8.87 11.59
N LEU A 98 -18.43 7.82 10.97
CA LEU A 98 -17.56 7.95 9.82
C LEU A 98 -18.27 8.58 8.62
N ARG A 99 -19.50 8.18 8.33
CA ARG A 99 -20.33 8.79 7.25
C ARG A 99 -20.52 10.29 7.49
N SER A 100 -20.93 10.69 8.70
CA SER A 100 -21.10 12.11 9.03
C SER A 100 -19.80 12.90 8.86
N LEU A 101 -18.67 12.34 9.33
CA LEU A 101 -17.36 12.96 9.17
C LEU A 101 -17.01 13.20 7.70
N LEU A 102 -17.15 12.16 6.86
CA LEU A 102 -16.81 12.25 5.44
C LEU A 102 -17.69 13.28 4.72
N GLU A 103 -18.99 13.28 4.98
CA GLU A 103 -19.93 14.23 4.37
C GLU A 103 -19.69 15.67 4.83
N GLU A 104 -19.33 15.89 6.10
CA GLU A 104 -18.91 17.20 6.63
C GLU A 104 -17.60 17.68 6.00
N ASP A 105 -16.68 16.79 5.69
CA ASP A 105 -15.40 17.09 5.03
C ASP A 105 -15.52 17.15 3.49
N GLY A 106 -16.74 17.15 2.95
CA GLY A 106 -17.04 17.34 1.54
C GLY A 106 -16.91 16.10 0.66
N PHE A 107 -16.91 14.91 1.25
CA PHE A 107 -16.96 13.67 0.47
C PHE A 107 -18.39 13.35 0.05
N GLU A 108 -18.57 12.96 -1.19
CA GLU A 108 -19.88 12.61 -1.76
C GLU A 108 -20.12 11.09 -1.71
N PRO A 109 -21.19 10.61 -1.05
CA PRO A 109 -21.49 9.17 -0.99
C PRO A 109 -21.97 8.65 -2.34
N GLU A 110 -21.46 7.49 -2.78
CA GLU A 110 -22.11 6.72 -3.85
C GLU A 110 -23.38 6.05 -3.30
N ARG A 111 -24.51 6.73 -3.47
CA ARG A 111 -25.76 6.41 -2.76
C ARG A 111 -26.29 5.02 -3.07
N VAL A 112 -26.28 4.63 -4.35
CA VAL A 112 -26.80 3.32 -4.79
C VAL A 112 -25.94 2.20 -4.22
N PHE A 113 -24.62 2.33 -4.36
CA PHE A 113 -23.67 1.37 -3.80
C PHE A 113 -23.81 1.26 -2.27
N ASN A 114 -23.86 2.41 -1.59
CA ASN A 114 -23.95 2.44 -0.12
C ASN A 114 -25.29 1.92 0.42
N ALA A 115 -26.38 2.04 -0.35
CA ALA A 115 -27.66 1.43 0.01
C ALA A 115 -27.64 -0.10 -0.10
N THR A 116 -26.94 -0.64 -1.09
CA THR A 116 -26.88 -2.08 -1.38
C THR A 116 -25.81 -2.79 -0.54
N HIS A 117 -24.60 -2.20 -0.45
CA HIS A 117 -23.42 -2.83 0.15
C HIS A 117 -23.00 -2.21 1.49
N GLY A 118 -23.62 -1.12 1.92
CA GLY A 118 -23.19 -0.30 3.04
C GLY A 118 -23.23 -0.97 4.42
N ALA A 119 -23.63 -2.24 4.49
CA ALA A 119 -23.47 -3.08 5.70
C ALA A 119 -22.02 -3.63 5.86
N ARG A 120 -21.22 -3.66 4.77
CA ARG A 120 -19.86 -4.23 4.72
C ARG A 120 -18.85 -3.30 4.06
N ARG A 121 -19.29 -2.47 3.10
CA ARG A 121 -18.42 -1.63 2.30
C ARG A 121 -19.12 -0.31 1.96
N LEU A 122 -18.39 0.81 2.01
CA LEU A 122 -18.87 2.12 1.64
C LEU A 122 -18.02 2.67 0.51
N LEU A 123 -18.64 3.43 -0.36
CA LEU A 123 -17.98 4.10 -1.47
C LEU A 123 -18.30 5.59 -1.42
N TYR A 124 -17.26 6.40 -1.50
CA TYR A 124 -17.32 7.85 -1.52
C TYR A 124 -16.44 8.42 -2.63
N HIS A 125 -16.74 9.64 -3.04
CA HIS A 125 -15.88 10.44 -3.91
C HIS A 125 -15.36 11.64 -3.12
N GLY A 126 -14.05 11.83 -3.13
CA GLY A 126 -13.41 12.96 -2.46
C GLY A 126 -13.51 14.25 -3.26
N PRO A 127 -13.14 15.40 -2.66
CA PRO A 127 -13.04 16.66 -3.36
C PRO A 127 -12.06 16.55 -4.54
N GLY A 128 -12.54 16.60 -5.77
CA GLY A 128 -11.76 16.34 -6.98
C GLY A 128 -12.08 15.02 -7.68
N GLY A 129 -13.09 14.28 -7.20
CA GLY A 129 -13.67 13.12 -7.89
C GLY A 129 -12.91 11.79 -7.73
N TRP A 130 -11.84 11.73 -6.94
CA TRP A 130 -11.15 10.47 -6.65
C TRP A 130 -11.94 9.60 -5.68
N GLN A 131 -11.80 8.28 -5.84
CA GLN A 131 -12.59 7.29 -5.11
C GLN A 131 -12.01 6.98 -3.74
N VAL A 132 -12.89 6.81 -2.76
CA VAL A 132 -12.58 6.29 -1.42
C VAL A 132 -13.43 5.06 -1.16
N ASP A 133 -12.76 3.96 -0.94
CA ASP A 133 -13.36 2.66 -0.66
C ASP A 133 -13.17 2.31 0.82
N ILE A 134 -14.23 1.98 1.54
CA ILE A 134 -14.17 1.78 2.98
C ILE A 134 -14.74 0.42 3.35
N PHE A 135 -13.89 -0.45 3.84
CA PHE A 135 -14.26 -1.78 4.32
C PHE A 135 -14.63 -1.71 5.80
N LEU A 136 -15.73 -2.35 6.19
CA LEU A 136 -16.27 -2.33 7.55
C LEU A 136 -16.01 -3.68 8.24
N ASP A 137 -15.03 -3.70 9.15
CA ASP A 137 -14.51 -4.87 9.88
C ASP A 137 -13.91 -5.97 8.99
N THR A 138 -14.50 -6.25 7.82
CA THR A 138 -14.10 -7.34 6.93
C THR A 138 -13.64 -6.83 5.57
N PHE A 139 -12.68 -7.54 4.98
CA PHE A 139 -12.23 -7.35 3.61
C PHE A 139 -12.59 -8.59 2.80
N GLU A 140 -13.60 -8.47 1.95
CA GLU A 140 -14.18 -9.57 1.19
C GLU A 140 -13.80 -9.43 -0.28
N MET A 141 -12.84 -10.23 -0.72
CA MET A 141 -12.42 -10.39 -2.11
C MET A 141 -12.44 -11.88 -2.47
N SER A 142 -11.31 -12.48 -2.82
CA SER A 142 -11.28 -13.94 -3.06
C SER A 142 -11.45 -14.76 -1.78
N HIS A 143 -11.11 -14.17 -0.63
CA HIS A 143 -11.34 -14.71 0.71
C HIS A 143 -11.83 -13.59 1.63
N THR A 144 -12.51 -13.97 2.71
CA THR A 144 -12.92 -13.01 3.75
C THR A 144 -11.84 -12.90 4.81
N LEU A 145 -11.33 -11.69 5.02
CA LEU A 145 -10.38 -11.37 6.08
C LEU A 145 -11.06 -10.51 7.14
N ASP A 146 -11.02 -10.93 8.40
CA ASP A 146 -11.35 -10.07 9.54
C ASP A 146 -10.20 -9.08 9.77
N LEU A 147 -10.43 -7.81 9.52
CA LEU A 147 -9.48 -6.74 9.76
C LEU A 147 -9.83 -5.92 11.01
N GLY A 148 -11.08 -6.01 11.47
CA GLY A 148 -11.56 -5.27 12.64
C GLY A 148 -10.84 -5.66 13.93
N THR A 149 -10.56 -6.95 14.13
CA THR A 149 -9.90 -7.47 15.34
C THR A 149 -8.53 -6.81 15.59
N ARG A 150 -7.80 -6.42 14.54
CA ARG A 150 -6.46 -5.84 14.63
C ARG A 150 -6.36 -4.45 14.01
N LEU A 151 -7.50 -3.79 13.83
CA LEU A 151 -7.56 -2.47 13.20
C LEU A 151 -6.65 -1.44 13.88
N GLU A 152 -6.54 -1.50 15.19
CA GLU A 152 -5.79 -0.52 16.00
C GLU A 152 -4.36 -0.97 16.33
N ALA A 153 -3.84 -2.02 15.67
CA ALA A 153 -2.46 -2.48 15.88
C ALA A 153 -1.41 -1.44 15.47
N GLU A 154 -1.73 -0.60 14.50
CA GLU A 154 -0.90 0.51 14.01
C GLU A 154 -1.74 1.80 13.89
N PRO A 155 -1.13 2.99 14.00
CA PRO A 155 -1.92 4.23 14.12
C PRO A 155 -2.48 4.78 12.80
N GLU A 156 -1.84 4.54 11.67
CA GLU A 156 -2.18 5.19 10.38
C GLU A 156 -2.64 4.20 9.32
N THR A 157 -1.95 3.07 9.21
CA THR A 157 -2.25 2.00 8.26
C THR A 157 -2.62 0.74 9.01
N LEU A 158 -3.15 -0.28 8.32
CA LEU A 158 -3.12 -1.63 8.87
C LEU A 158 -1.67 -2.06 9.12
N ALA A 159 -1.47 -3.00 10.05
CA ALA A 159 -0.16 -3.60 10.28
C ALA A 159 0.32 -4.38 9.04
N ALA A 160 1.63 -4.56 8.90
CA ALA A 160 2.23 -5.18 7.73
C ALA A 160 1.67 -6.58 7.42
N ALA A 161 1.32 -7.34 8.45
CA ALA A 161 0.72 -8.67 8.30
C ALA A 161 -0.65 -8.65 7.60
N GLU A 162 -1.52 -7.72 8.00
CA GLU A 162 -2.83 -7.52 7.40
C GLU A 162 -2.70 -6.99 5.97
N LEU A 163 -1.81 -6.02 5.73
CA LEU A 163 -1.54 -5.51 4.38
C LEU A 163 -1.05 -6.63 3.45
N LEU A 164 -0.14 -7.48 3.91
CA LEU A 164 0.36 -8.62 3.15
C LEU A 164 -0.79 -9.57 2.79
N LEU A 165 -1.64 -9.92 3.76
CA LEU A 165 -2.78 -10.81 3.53
C LEU A 165 -3.79 -10.22 2.54
N THR A 166 -4.06 -8.90 2.57
CA THR A 166 -4.98 -8.29 1.61
C THR A 166 -4.51 -8.41 0.17
N LYS A 167 -3.19 -8.45 -0.06
CA LYS A 167 -2.60 -8.65 -1.39
C LYS A 167 -2.52 -10.13 -1.79
N LEU A 168 -2.09 -10.98 -0.87
CA LEU A 168 -1.87 -12.39 -1.15
C LEU A 168 -3.15 -13.24 -1.22
N GLN A 169 -4.29 -12.73 -0.75
CA GLN A 169 -5.56 -13.45 -0.81
C GLN A 169 -6.25 -13.43 -2.19
N ILE A 170 -5.78 -12.62 -3.13
CA ILE A 170 -6.40 -12.46 -4.45
C ILE A 170 -6.12 -13.68 -5.32
N ALA A 171 -7.14 -14.43 -5.70
CA ALA A 171 -6.97 -15.68 -6.49
C ALA A 171 -6.50 -15.40 -7.92
N GLU A 172 -6.98 -14.32 -8.53
CA GLU A 172 -6.54 -13.82 -9.84
C GLU A 172 -5.59 -12.64 -9.65
N VAL A 173 -4.44 -12.93 -9.01
CA VAL A 173 -3.44 -11.90 -8.67
C VAL A 173 -2.88 -11.25 -9.93
N ASN A 174 -2.74 -9.94 -9.90
CA ASN A 174 -2.16 -9.17 -10.98
C ASN A 174 -0.76 -8.65 -10.62
N ARG A 175 -0.04 -8.11 -11.62
CA ARG A 175 1.31 -7.59 -11.43
C ARG A 175 1.39 -6.47 -10.38
N LYS A 176 0.34 -5.63 -10.23
CA LYS A 176 0.33 -4.54 -9.24
C LYS A 176 0.31 -5.10 -7.82
N ASP A 177 -0.48 -6.15 -7.55
CA ASP A 177 -0.56 -6.78 -6.23
C ASP A 177 0.76 -7.50 -5.88
N LEU A 178 1.42 -8.13 -6.87
CA LEU A 178 2.75 -8.73 -6.68
C LEU A 178 3.83 -7.67 -6.45
N SER A 179 3.78 -6.52 -7.13
CA SER A 179 4.67 -5.39 -6.86
C SER A 179 4.46 -4.81 -5.46
N ASP A 180 3.21 -4.63 -5.03
CA ASP A 180 2.87 -4.17 -3.68
C ASP A 180 3.35 -5.18 -2.62
N THR A 181 3.22 -6.48 -2.89
CA THR A 181 3.76 -7.56 -2.04
C THR A 181 5.29 -7.48 -1.92
N ALA A 182 5.99 -7.33 -3.05
CA ALA A 182 7.44 -7.19 -3.06
C ALA A 182 7.89 -5.91 -2.33
N MET A 183 7.17 -4.78 -2.52
CA MET A 183 7.44 -3.51 -1.83
C MET A 183 7.30 -3.65 -0.32
N LEU A 184 6.25 -4.31 0.16
CA LEU A 184 6.06 -4.55 1.58
C LEU A 184 7.17 -5.44 2.16
N LEU A 185 7.51 -6.52 1.45
CA LEU A 185 8.58 -7.45 1.83
C LEU A 185 9.99 -6.86 1.66
N TRP A 186 10.15 -5.74 0.94
CA TRP A 186 11.44 -5.04 0.84
C TRP A 186 11.90 -4.49 2.20
N ASP A 187 10.99 -3.91 2.97
CA ASP A 187 11.33 -3.12 4.17
C ASP A 187 10.92 -3.78 5.49
N HIS A 188 10.07 -4.83 5.46
CA HIS A 188 9.57 -5.43 6.69
C HIS A 188 10.24 -6.76 6.98
N GLU A 189 10.95 -6.82 8.12
CA GLU A 189 11.64 -8.01 8.61
C GLU A 189 10.65 -9.00 9.26
N PRO A 190 10.68 -10.29 8.90
CA PRO A 190 9.88 -11.33 9.57
C PRO A 190 10.13 -11.35 11.08
N ALA A 191 9.05 -11.27 11.86
CA ALA A 191 9.10 -11.15 13.31
C ALA A 191 7.94 -11.88 14.00
N ALA A 192 8.01 -12.03 15.31
CA ALA A 192 6.94 -12.60 16.14
C ALA A 192 5.96 -11.54 16.70
N ALA A 193 6.24 -10.26 16.49
CA ALA A 193 5.43 -9.14 16.99
C ALA A 193 5.34 -8.01 15.96
N ASP A 194 4.34 -7.13 16.12
CA ASP A 194 4.21 -5.92 15.34
C ASP A 194 5.23 -4.86 15.78
N GLY A 195 5.60 -3.98 14.87
CA GLY A 195 6.48 -2.86 15.12
C GLY A 195 6.97 -2.19 13.84
N PRO A 196 7.64 -1.05 13.96
CA PRO A 196 8.22 -0.35 12.81
C PRO A 196 9.19 -1.25 12.04
N GLY A 197 8.95 -1.43 10.74
CA GLY A 197 9.77 -2.29 9.88
C GLY A 197 9.68 -3.79 10.18
N LEU A 198 8.71 -4.23 10.98
CA LEU A 198 8.49 -5.64 11.31
C LEU A 198 7.25 -6.18 10.61
N LEU A 199 7.34 -7.44 10.18
CA LEU A 199 6.26 -8.25 9.66
C LEU A 199 5.93 -9.35 10.67
N ASN A 200 4.88 -9.16 11.45
CA ASN A 200 4.42 -10.18 12.40
C ASN A 200 3.85 -11.39 11.63
N LEU A 201 4.55 -12.52 11.72
CA LEU A 201 4.16 -13.75 11.02
C LEU A 201 2.97 -14.47 11.67
N SER A 202 2.69 -14.22 12.95
CA SER A 202 1.65 -14.95 13.70
C SER A 202 0.24 -14.78 13.13
N PRO A 203 -0.24 -13.57 12.77
CA PRO A 203 -1.54 -13.40 12.12
C PRO A 203 -1.62 -14.08 10.75
N VAL A 204 -0.54 -14.03 9.95
CA VAL A 204 -0.50 -14.66 8.63
C VAL A 204 -0.58 -16.17 8.76
N ALA A 205 0.27 -16.75 9.60
CA ALA A 205 0.34 -18.19 9.81
C ALA A 205 -0.95 -18.76 10.41
N SER A 206 -1.54 -18.09 11.40
CA SER A 206 -2.76 -18.55 12.06
C SER A 206 -3.97 -18.56 11.14
N ARG A 207 -4.15 -17.52 10.30
CA ARG A 207 -5.26 -17.44 9.34
C ARG A 207 -5.12 -18.49 8.23
N CYS A 208 -3.92 -18.68 7.69
CA CYS A 208 -3.65 -19.74 6.72
C CYS A 208 -3.81 -21.15 7.32
N ALA A 209 -3.51 -21.32 8.61
CA ALA A 209 -3.72 -22.59 9.31
C ALA A 209 -5.19 -22.90 9.61
N ALA A 210 -6.03 -21.87 9.69
CA ALA A 210 -7.47 -22.02 9.90
C ALA A 210 -8.22 -22.33 8.59
N ASP A 211 -7.79 -21.79 7.45
CA ASP A 211 -8.45 -21.90 6.14
C ASP A 211 -7.48 -22.44 5.08
N TRP A 212 -7.81 -23.62 4.56
CA TRP A 212 -7.04 -24.29 3.49
C TRP A 212 -7.09 -23.48 2.17
N GLY A 213 -8.21 -22.85 1.87
CA GLY A 213 -8.38 -22.05 0.66
C GLY A 213 -7.46 -20.85 0.68
N LEU A 214 -7.49 -20.10 1.77
CA LEU A 214 -6.59 -18.94 1.98
C LEU A 214 -5.12 -19.39 1.95
N TYR A 215 -4.77 -20.49 2.65
CA TYR A 215 -3.43 -21.08 2.60
C TYR A 215 -2.97 -21.32 1.16
N THR A 216 -3.83 -21.94 0.35
CA THR A 216 -3.50 -22.29 -1.03
C THR A 216 -3.26 -21.05 -1.87
N THR A 217 -4.15 -20.05 -1.79
CA THR A 217 -4.03 -18.81 -2.54
C THR A 217 -2.79 -18.00 -2.11
N VAL A 218 -2.56 -17.87 -0.81
CA VAL A 218 -1.39 -17.13 -0.27
C VAL A 218 -0.07 -17.78 -0.70
N THR A 219 0.04 -19.10 -0.61
CA THR A 219 1.27 -19.81 -1.00
C THR A 219 1.52 -19.75 -2.52
N ASP A 220 0.47 -19.84 -3.34
CA ASP A 220 0.58 -19.66 -4.80
C ASP A 220 1.08 -18.25 -5.15
N ASN A 221 0.53 -17.22 -4.49
CA ASN A 221 0.90 -15.84 -4.76
C ASN A 221 2.30 -15.48 -4.23
N LEU A 222 2.75 -16.08 -3.13
CA LEU A 222 4.14 -15.95 -2.68
C LEU A 222 5.10 -16.57 -3.71
N ALA A 223 4.78 -17.74 -4.25
CA ALA A 223 5.57 -18.36 -5.32
C ALA A 223 5.59 -17.48 -6.59
N ALA A 224 4.44 -16.99 -7.03
CA ALA A 224 4.35 -16.07 -8.18
C ALA A 224 5.13 -14.78 -7.95
N CYS A 225 5.13 -14.22 -6.73
CA CYS A 225 5.93 -13.06 -6.38
C CYS A 225 7.42 -13.37 -6.49
N ALA A 226 7.88 -14.52 -5.98
CA ALA A 226 9.27 -14.94 -6.06
C ALA A 226 9.75 -15.09 -7.51
N GLU A 227 8.94 -15.71 -8.38
CA GLU A 227 9.23 -15.86 -9.81
C GLU A 227 9.34 -14.50 -10.53
N LEU A 228 8.55 -13.52 -10.11
CA LEU A 228 8.51 -12.20 -10.76
C LEU A 228 9.62 -11.25 -10.26
N LEU A 229 10.32 -11.54 -9.16
CA LEU A 229 11.33 -10.65 -8.57
C LEU A 229 12.39 -10.20 -9.56
N GLY A 230 12.86 -11.09 -10.46
CA GLY A 230 13.83 -10.76 -11.47
C GLY A 230 13.40 -9.66 -12.45
N ALA A 231 12.09 -9.54 -12.68
CA ALA A 231 11.50 -8.52 -13.54
C ALA A 231 11.02 -7.26 -12.79
N LEU A 232 10.89 -7.35 -11.46
CA LEU A 232 10.41 -6.26 -10.61
C LEU A 232 11.54 -5.48 -9.94
N VAL A 233 12.58 -6.18 -9.48
CA VAL A 233 13.62 -5.63 -8.62
C VAL A 233 14.97 -5.71 -9.32
N PRO A 234 15.61 -4.57 -9.67
CA PRO A 234 16.85 -4.58 -10.47
C PRO A 234 18.06 -5.16 -9.72
N ALA A 235 18.22 -4.82 -8.42
CA ALA A 235 19.41 -5.18 -7.66
C ALA A 235 19.34 -6.60 -7.08
N ASP A 236 20.39 -7.41 -7.28
CA ASP A 236 20.48 -8.79 -6.80
C ASP A 236 20.38 -8.93 -5.28
N ALA A 237 21.00 -8.00 -4.55
CA ALA A 237 20.96 -7.99 -3.08
C ALA A 237 19.53 -7.80 -2.56
N ASP A 238 18.75 -6.93 -3.19
CA ASP A 238 17.35 -6.67 -2.82
C ASP A 238 16.46 -7.86 -3.19
N ARG A 239 16.66 -8.46 -4.36
CA ARG A 239 15.96 -9.70 -4.75
C ARG A 239 16.21 -10.82 -3.75
N SER A 240 17.46 -11.03 -3.36
CA SER A 240 17.85 -12.05 -2.38
C SER A 240 17.21 -11.81 -1.02
N ARG A 241 17.17 -10.55 -0.57
CA ARG A 241 16.52 -10.16 0.69
C ARG A 241 15.01 -10.44 0.66
N ILE A 242 14.31 -10.02 -0.40
CA ILE A 242 12.86 -10.25 -0.55
C ILE A 242 12.57 -11.75 -0.65
N ALA A 243 13.35 -12.51 -1.44
CA ALA A 243 13.21 -13.96 -1.55
C ALA A 243 13.38 -14.68 -0.21
N GLY A 244 14.35 -14.27 0.60
CA GLY A 244 14.53 -14.77 1.96
C GLY A 244 13.32 -14.52 2.85
N ARG A 245 12.70 -13.35 2.73
CA ARG A 245 11.48 -12.99 3.49
C ARG A 245 10.25 -13.77 2.99
N ILE A 246 10.11 -13.98 1.67
CA ILE A 246 9.09 -14.88 1.12
C ILE A 246 9.24 -16.29 1.69
N THR A 247 10.46 -16.81 1.75
CA THR A 247 10.75 -18.12 2.34
C THR A 247 10.32 -18.16 3.81
N ALA A 248 10.70 -17.16 4.61
CA ALA A 248 10.33 -17.08 6.03
C ALA A 248 8.81 -17.03 6.25
N VAL A 249 8.06 -16.28 5.43
CA VAL A 249 6.58 -16.26 5.46
C VAL A 249 6.03 -17.66 5.11
N THR A 250 6.54 -18.28 4.06
CA THR A 250 6.09 -19.61 3.61
C THR A 250 6.37 -20.69 4.67
N ASP A 251 7.54 -20.64 5.31
CA ASP A 251 7.92 -21.56 6.37
C ASP A 251 7.01 -21.41 7.60
N ALA A 252 6.73 -20.16 8.02
CA ALA A 252 5.81 -19.89 9.12
C ALA A 252 4.39 -20.39 8.85
N ILE A 253 3.87 -20.16 7.64
CA ILE A 253 2.58 -20.66 7.20
C ILE A 253 2.56 -22.19 7.19
N THR A 254 3.62 -22.83 6.71
CA THR A 254 3.72 -24.28 6.58
C THR A 254 3.85 -24.96 7.94
N ALA A 255 4.65 -24.41 8.85
CA ALA A 255 4.90 -24.94 10.19
C ALA A 255 3.70 -24.79 11.14
N ALA A 256 2.80 -23.84 10.90
CA ALA A 256 1.65 -23.61 11.76
C ALA A 256 0.74 -24.85 11.83
N PRO A 257 0.27 -25.26 13.03
CA PRO A 257 -0.56 -26.44 13.21
C PRO A 257 -1.92 -26.28 12.51
N LYS A 258 -2.31 -27.27 11.70
CA LYS A 258 -3.54 -27.23 10.89
C LYS A 258 -4.70 -27.88 11.62
N SER A 259 -5.88 -27.25 11.55
CA SER A 259 -7.12 -27.83 12.10
C SER A 259 -7.54 -29.10 11.37
N VAL A 260 -8.38 -29.94 12.01
CA VAL A 260 -8.97 -31.13 11.37
C VAL A 260 -9.78 -30.73 10.12
N GLY A 261 -10.55 -29.65 10.21
CA GLY A 261 -11.33 -29.14 9.07
C GLY A 261 -10.43 -28.74 7.89
N TRP A 262 -9.31 -28.07 8.17
CA TRP A 262 -8.30 -27.75 7.17
C TRP A 262 -7.75 -29.01 6.49
N GLN A 263 -7.37 -30.04 7.28
CA GLN A 263 -6.82 -31.30 6.76
C GLN A 263 -7.85 -32.04 5.89
N LEU A 264 -9.12 -32.05 6.29
CA LEU A 264 -10.21 -32.65 5.50
C LEU A 264 -10.41 -31.89 4.18
N ARG A 265 -10.39 -30.55 4.23
CA ARG A 265 -10.49 -29.71 3.03
C ARG A 265 -9.30 -29.92 2.08
N ALA A 266 -8.11 -30.11 2.62
CA ALA A 266 -6.89 -30.40 1.85
C ALA A 266 -7.00 -31.73 1.06
N LYS A 267 -7.68 -32.75 1.57
CA LYS A 267 -7.93 -34.00 0.84
C LYS A 267 -8.81 -33.81 -0.39
N VAL A 268 -9.75 -32.87 -0.35
CA VAL A 268 -10.55 -32.48 -1.53
C VAL A 268 -9.67 -31.72 -2.53
N GLY A 269 -8.75 -30.89 -2.01
CA GLY A 269 -7.79 -30.12 -2.78
C GLY A 269 -8.47 -29.18 -3.76
N ARG A 270 -7.82 -28.95 -4.90
CA ARG A 270 -8.25 -28.03 -5.96
C ARG A 270 -9.39 -28.57 -6.84
N ARG A 271 -9.90 -29.78 -6.57
CA ARG A 271 -11.02 -30.37 -7.32
C ARG A 271 -12.32 -29.57 -7.13
N LYS A 272 -12.46 -28.88 -5.99
CA LYS A 272 -13.56 -27.97 -5.71
C LYS A 272 -13.01 -26.58 -5.52
N ARG A 273 -13.63 -25.59 -6.17
CA ARG A 273 -13.27 -24.18 -6.04
C ARG A 273 -13.15 -23.79 -4.57
N TRP A 274 -12.13 -23.00 -4.24
CA TRP A 274 -11.78 -22.64 -2.86
C TRP A 274 -11.73 -21.13 -2.61
N TYR A 275 -12.08 -20.34 -3.59
CA TYR A 275 -12.12 -18.88 -3.54
C TYR A 275 -13.38 -18.36 -4.21
N GLU A 276 -13.72 -17.12 -3.91
CA GLU A 276 -14.78 -16.38 -4.58
C GLU A 276 -14.15 -15.41 -5.59
N LEU A 277 -14.91 -15.05 -6.62
CA LEU A 277 -14.53 -13.92 -7.48
C LEU A 277 -15.16 -12.68 -6.87
N PRO A 278 -14.38 -11.60 -6.66
CA PRO A 278 -14.95 -10.36 -6.17
C PRO A 278 -16.00 -9.85 -7.16
N GLU A 279 -17.10 -9.30 -6.62
CA GLU A 279 -18.06 -8.58 -7.44
C GLU A 279 -17.35 -7.38 -8.05
N GLU A 280 -17.33 -7.29 -9.39
CA GLU A 280 -16.77 -6.13 -10.08
C GLU A 280 -17.63 -4.91 -9.73
N VAL A 281 -17.05 -3.95 -9.04
CA VAL A 281 -17.62 -2.61 -8.96
C VAL A 281 -17.45 -2.00 -10.35
N VAL A 282 -18.54 -1.90 -11.09
CA VAL A 282 -18.53 -1.24 -12.39
C VAL A 282 -18.03 0.19 -12.19
N ARG A 283 -16.85 0.47 -12.71
CA ARG A 283 -16.17 1.76 -12.63
C ARG A 283 -16.61 2.68 -13.74
#